data_cc8defc69a02ec945d9d676af435b8b0
#
_entry.id   cc8defc69a02ec945d9d676af435b8b0
#
_cell.length_a   1.000
_cell.length_b   1.000
_cell.length_c   1.000
_cell.angle_alpha   90.00
_cell.angle_beta   90.00
_cell.angle_gamma   90.00
#
_symmetry.space_group_name_H-M   'P 1'
#
loop_
_entity.id
_entity.type
_entity.pdbx_description
1 polymer ?
#
loop_
_entity_poly.entity_id
_entity_poly.type
_entity_poly.pdbx_seq_one_letter_code
_entity_poly.pdbx_strand_id
1 'polypeptide(L)'
;MEQTPLLEARAIGKSFLGIPALDNVDFTLNRGEIHALLGENGAGKSTLIKILTGVYTRDRGSVTLEDAEIAPANVAEAQALGIGTVYQEVNLLENLTVAENLFLGRQPRRFGLVDKREMRRQARSLLEGYGLAIDVDALLSSYSVAIRQIIAIARAVDLSGKVLVLDEPTASLDAHEVEMVFAVLRRLRDQGLGVIIITHFLNQVYAIADRVTVLRNGRLVGSRPTAELPRMDLISMMLGRELQHITRDHHAVEATVDKGEAPIRFSGYGRRGSVAPFDLDLRPGEVVGVAGLLGSGRTETAFLLFGVEPADSGIASIDGRELRIASPEAAIRHGFGFCPEERKTDGIIGEFSVSENIALALQARQGWAKPIASREKRALAQEFIKSLDIRPPDPDRPIKFLSGGNQQKAILARWLATHPRLLILDEPTRGIDIGAHAEILKMIERLCAEGMSLVVISSELEELTAVAHRVIVLSDRRHVAELTGEAITADNIMKAIAAPSQTEAA
;
A
#
# COMPACT_ATOMS: atom_id res chain seq x y z
N MET A 1 -13.28 2.85 36.51
CA MET A 1 -13.20 1.39 36.62
C MET A 1 -12.20 0.94 35.59
N GLU A 2 -11.04 0.42 36.01
CA GLU A 2 -10.09 -0.21 35.09
C GLU A 2 -10.82 -1.37 34.42
N GLN A 3 -10.93 -1.35 33.10
CA GLN A 3 -11.50 -2.46 32.35
C GLN A 3 -10.49 -3.60 32.37
N THR A 4 -10.90 -4.76 32.87
CA THR A 4 -10.09 -5.97 32.79
C THR A 4 -9.78 -6.27 31.31
N PRO A 5 -8.50 -6.43 30.93
CA PRO A 5 -8.13 -6.69 29.55
C PRO A 5 -8.71 -8.02 29.05
N LEU A 6 -9.14 -8.07 27.81
CA LEU A 6 -9.58 -9.31 27.16
C LEU A 6 -8.39 -10.24 26.89
N LEU A 7 -7.29 -9.68 26.35
CA LEU A 7 -6.04 -10.40 26.09
C LEU A 7 -4.87 -9.54 26.55
N GLU A 8 -3.95 -10.16 27.29
CA GLU A 8 -2.74 -9.50 27.76
C GLU A 8 -1.53 -10.38 27.50
N ALA A 9 -0.51 -9.80 26.86
CA ALA A 9 0.80 -10.40 26.66
C ALA A 9 1.81 -9.59 27.47
N ARG A 10 2.58 -10.24 28.35
CA ARG A 10 3.55 -9.59 29.23
C ARG A 10 4.96 -10.13 29.00
N ALA A 11 5.91 -9.23 28.83
CA ALA A 11 7.34 -9.52 28.72
C ALA A 11 7.68 -10.57 27.65
N ILE A 12 6.95 -10.55 26.51
CA ILE A 12 7.12 -11.54 25.44
C ILE A 12 8.51 -11.43 24.82
N GLY A 13 9.23 -12.55 24.81
CA GLY A 13 10.51 -12.69 24.14
C GLY A 13 10.50 -13.88 23.18
N LYS A 14 11.12 -13.66 21.99
CA LYS A 14 11.32 -14.68 20.97
C LYS A 14 12.59 -14.44 20.21
N SER A 15 13.41 -15.49 20.04
CA SER A 15 14.62 -15.43 19.24
C SER A 15 14.62 -16.52 18.16
N PHE A 16 15.21 -16.22 17.00
CA PHE A 16 15.46 -17.17 15.93
C PHE A 16 16.96 -17.24 15.67
N LEU A 17 17.55 -18.43 15.76
CA LEU A 17 19.00 -18.65 15.60
C LEU A 17 19.87 -17.67 16.42
N GLY A 18 19.43 -17.36 17.65
CA GLY A 18 20.12 -16.43 18.54
C GLY A 18 19.87 -14.94 18.28
N ILE A 19 19.12 -14.58 17.23
CA ILE A 19 18.74 -13.19 16.91
C ILE A 19 17.38 -12.90 17.55
N PRO A 20 17.25 -11.91 18.46
CA PRO A 20 15.98 -11.56 19.07
C PRO A 20 15.04 -10.92 18.04
N ALA A 21 13.86 -11.54 17.86
CA ALA A 21 12.76 -11.00 17.05
C ALA A 21 11.75 -10.23 17.91
N LEU A 22 11.62 -10.62 19.21
CA LEU A 22 10.90 -9.87 20.23
C LEU A 22 11.73 -9.87 21.52
N ASP A 23 11.83 -8.70 22.15
CA ASP A 23 12.56 -8.52 23.39
C ASP A 23 11.72 -7.69 24.38
N ASN A 24 11.16 -8.39 25.39
CA ASN A 24 10.37 -7.81 26.46
C ASN A 24 9.18 -6.95 25.96
N VAL A 25 8.33 -7.55 25.10
CA VAL A 25 7.18 -6.85 24.52
C VAL A 25 5.93 -7.09 25.36
N ASP A 26 5.28 -6.00 25.74
CA ASP A 26 3.96 -5.98 26.34
C ASP A 26 2.91 -5.58 25.31
N PHE A 27 1.74 -6.22 25.36
CA PHE A 27 0.60 -5.90 24.51
C PHE A 27 -0.70 -6.20 25.24
N THR A 28 -1.65 -5.26 25.18
CA THR A 28 -2.95 -5.38 25.85
C THR A 28 -4.07 -5.08 24.88
N LEU A 29 -5.09 -5.91 24.83
CA LEU A 29 -6.32 -5.72 24.07
C LEU A 29 -7.51 -5.77 24.99
N ASN A 30 -8.38 -4.76 24.94
CA ASN A 30 -9.59 -4.70 25.73
C ASN A 30 -10.78 -5.37 24.98
N ARG A 31 -11.83 -5.69 25.72
CA ARG A 31 -13.08 -6.16 25.15
C ARG A 31 -13.77 -5.03 24.37
N GLY A 32 -14.20 -5.28 23.13
CA GLY A 32 -14.83 -4.28 22.31
C GLY A 32 -13.86 -3.16 21.90
N GLU A 33 -12.61 -3.49 21.63
CA GLU A 33 -11.57 -2.57 21.19
C GLU A 33 -11.04 -2.99 19.82
N ILE A 34 -10.84 -2.04 18.91
CA ILE A 34 -10.06 -2.21 17.70
C ILE A 34 -8.67 -1.63 17.96
N HIS A 35 -7.68 -2.49 18.02
CA HIS A 35 -6.30 -2.15 18.38
C HIS A 35 -5.38 -2.29 17.16
N ALA A 36 -4.77 -1.21 16.70
CA ALA A 36 -3.79 -1.24 15.63
C ALA A 36 -2.40 -1.58 16.16
N LEU A 37 -1.76 -2.62 15.59
CA LEU A 37 -0.39 -2.99 15.87
C LEU A 37 0.50 -2.53 14.71
N LEU A 38 1.32 -1.50 14.94
CA LEU A 38 2.11 -0.80 13.94
C LEU A 38 3.62 -1.00 14.15
N GLY A 39 4.40 -0.62 13.16
CA GLY A 39 5.87 -0.68 13.13
C GLY A 39 6.37 -1.05 11.73
N GLU A 40 7.65 -0.82 11.48
CA GLU A 40 8.30 -1.14 10.20
C GLU A 40 8.34 -2.66 9.92
N ASN A 41 8.72 -3.01 8.69
CA ASN A 41 9.01 -4.41 8.36
C ASN A 41 10.18 -4.92 9.20
N GLY A 42 10.00 -6.10 9.82
CA GLY A 42 10.98 -6.63 10.77
C GLY A 42 10.82 -6.12 12.22
N ALA A 43 9.87 -5.23 12.51
CA ALA A 43 9.64 -4.70 13.87
C ALA A 43 9.15 -5.74 14.90
N GLY A 44 8.78 -6.95 14.45
CA GLY A 44 8.31 -8.03 15.33
C GLY A 44 6.79 -8.25 15.33
N LYS A 45 5.99 -7.45 14.60
CA LYS A 45 4.52 -7.56 14.55
C LYS A 45 4.03 -8.98 14.25
N SER A 46 4.44 -9.52 13.10
CA SER A 46 4.05 -10.86 12.68
C SER A 46 4.56 -11.95 13.62
N THR A 47 5.68 -11.74 14.31
CA THR A 47 6.18 -12.68 15.33
C THR A 47 5.28 -12.68 16.55
N LEU A 48 4.85 -11.50 17.03
CA LEU A 48 3.91 -11.39 18.15
C LEU A 48 2.58 -12.08 17.79
N ILE A 49 2.01 -11.79 16.63
CA ILE A 49 0.76 -12.42 16.18
C ILE A 49 0.92 -13.95 16.08
N LYS A 50 2.01 -14.44 15.51
CA LYS A 50 2.27 -15.88 15.40
C LYS A 50 2.42 -16.57 16.74
N ILE A 51 2.84 -15.85 17.78
CA ILE A 51 2.83 -16.36 19.16
C ILE A 51 1.40 -16.42 19.71
N LEU A 52 0.63 -15.33 19.55
CA LEU A 52 -0.76 -15.29 20.04
C LEU A 52 -1.65 -16.34 19.34
N THR A 53 -1.37 -16.66 18.09
CA THR A 53 -2.12 -17.63 17.27
C THR A 53 -1.55 -19.05 17.29
N GLY A 54 -0.55 -19.32 18.14
CA GLY A 54 0.01 -20.67 18.32
C GLY A 54 0.88 -21.18 17.17
N VAL A 55 1.26 -20.35 16.19
CA VAL A 55 2.20 -20.72 15.11
C VAL A 55 3.63 -20.81 15.65
N TYR A 56 3.98 -19.95 16.61
CA TYR A 56 5.25 -19.97 17.32
C TYR A 56 5.03 -20.07 18.83
N THR A 57 5.92 -20.78 19.50
CA THR A 57 6.01 -20.74 20.96
C THR A 57 6.87 -19.56 21.41
N ARG A 58 6.45 -18.88 22.46
CA ARG A 58 7.27 -17.85 23.12
C ARG A 58 8.47 -18.47 23.85
N ASP A 59 9.58 -17.75 23.92
CA ASP A 59 10.75 -18.18 24.70
C ASP A 59 10.67 -17.65 26.14
N ARG A 60 10.03 -16.47 26.33
CA ARG A 60 9.82 -15.82 27.64
C ARG A 60 8.46 -15.10 27.65
N GLY A 61 8.01 -14.76 28.87
CA GLY A 61 6.79 -14.00 29.11
C GLY A 61 5.54 -14.89 29.24
N SER A 62 4.40 -14.24 29.42
CA SER A 62 3.09 -14.89 29.59
C SER A 62 2.03 -14.25 28.69
N VAL A 63 1.01 -15.01 28.33
CA VAL A 63 -0.18 -14.51 27.62
C VAL A 63 -1.40 -14.97 28.41
N THR A 64 -2.30 -14.04 28.72
CA THR A 64 -3.59 -14.34 29.36
C THR A 64 -4.74 -13.95 28.45
N LEU A 65 -5.80 -14.73 28.45
CA LEU A 65 -7.06 -14.45 27.77
C LEU A 65 -8.20 -14.64 28.80
N GLU A 66 -8.95 -13.54 29.07
CA GLU A 66 -9.98 -13.51 30.11
C GLU A 66 -9.44 -14.02 31.48
N ASP A 67 -8.29 -13.48 31.89
CA ASP A 67 -7.57 -13.81 33.14
C ASP A 67 -6.98 -15.24 33.21
N ALA A 68 -7.22 -16.10 32.21
CA ALA A 68 -6.62 -17.44 32.14
C ALA A 68 -5.32 -17.42 31.33
N GLU A 69 -4.22 -17.96 31.89
CA GLU A 69 -2.99 -18.09 31.12
C GLU A 69 -3.17 -19.08 29.97
N ILE A 70 -2.73 -18.70 28.77
CA ILE A 70 -2.82 -19.52 27.56
C ILE A 70 -1.44 -19.73 26.93
N ALA A 71 -1.27 -20.90 26.30
CA ALA A 71 -0.07 -21.26 25.56
C ALA A 71 -0.44 -22.18 24.39
N PRO A 72 -1.18 -21.68 23.37
CA PRO A 72 -1.61 -22.53 22.27
C PRO A 72 -0.40 -23.11 21.53
N ALA A 73 -0.35 -24.42 21.34
CA ALA A 73 0.71 -25.11 20.64
C ALA A 73 0.54 -25.10 19.10
N ASN A 74 -0.68 -24.77 18.63
CA ASN A 74 -1.02 -24.70 17.22
C ASN A 74 -2.24 -23.79 17.00
N VAL A 75 -2.51 -23.50 15.71
CA VAL A 75 -3.61 -22.60 15.31
C VAL A 75 -4.99 -23.13 15.73
N ALA A 76 -5.20 -24.46 15.71
CA ALA A 76 -6.48 -25.07 16.10
C ALA A 76 -6.77 -24.86 17.60
N GLU A 77 -5.76 -24.95 18.44
CA GLU A 77 -5.89 -24.64 19.87
C GLU A 77 -6.16 -23.14 20.11
N ALA A 78 -5.48 -22.25 19.39
CA ALA A 78 -5.75 -20.81 19.48
C ALA A 78 -7.20 -20.49 19.09
N GLN A 79 -7.71 -21.11 18.02
CA GLN A 79 -9.11 -20.97 17.61
C GLN A 79 -10.08 -21.52 18.67
N ALA A 80 -9.80 -22.68 19.26
CA ALA A 80 -10.61 -23.25 20.33
C ALA A 80 -10.65 -22.38 21.60
N LEU A 81 -9.58 -21.63 21.88
CA LEU A 81 -9.50 -20.66 22.96
C LEU A 81 -10.26 -19.35 22.64
N GLY A 82 -10.57 -19.11 21.37
CA GLY A 82 -11.31 -17.93 20.93
C GLY A 82 -10.50 -16.91 20.14
N ILE A 83 -9.31 -17.26 19.62
CA ILE A 83 -8.46 -16.37 18.82
C ILE A 83 -8.52 -16.77 17.34
N GLY A 84 -9.19 -15.97 16.52
CA GLY A 84 -9.28 -16.15 15.06
C GLY A 84 -8.31 -15.25 14.31
N THR A 85 -7.86 -15.71 13.15
CA THR A 85 -6.91 -14.93 12.30
C THR A 85 -7.33 -14.96 10.85
N VAL A 86 -7.26 -13.80 10.22
CA VAL A 86 -7.31 -13.65 8.76
C VAL A 86 -5.96 -13.07 8.33
N TYR A 87 -5.20 -13.86 7.57
CA TYR A 87 -3.91 -13.44 7.03
C TYR A 87 -4.07 -12.62 5.74
N GLN A 88 -3.02 -11.93 5.33
CA GLN A 88 -2.96 -11.09 4.14
C GLN A 88 -3.39 -11.84 2.86
N GLU A 89 -2.97 -13.09 2.69
CA GLU A 89 -3.55 -13.97 1.68
C GLU A 89 -4.76 -14.68 2.28
N VAL A 90 -5.94 -14.31 1.79
CA VAL A 90 -7.21 -14.86 2.26
C VAL A 90 -7.26 -16.35 1.95
N ASN A 91 -7.17 -17.19 3.00
CA ASN A 91 -7.21 -18.66 2.88
C ASN A 91 -8.62 -19.17 2.56
N LEU A 92 -9.18 -18.72 1.43
CA LEU A 92 -10.45 -19.18 0.87
C LEU A 92 -10.20 -19.85 -0.48
N LEU A 93 -11.06 -20.81 -0.82
CA LEU A 93 -10.96 -21.55 -2.08
C LEU A 93 -11.93 -20.95 -3.10
N GLU A 94 -11.39 -20.31 -4.11
CA GLU A 94 -12.15 -19.57 -5.13
C GLU A 94 -13.09 -20.46 -5.96
N ASN A 95 -12.75 -21.74 -6.11
CA ASN A 95 -13.51 -22.76 -6.85
C ASN A 95 -14.60 -23.44 -6.01
N LEU A 96 -14.77 -23.07 -4.75
CA LEU A 96 -15.86 -23.52 -3.89
C LEU A 96 -16.92 -22.43 -3.75
N THR A 97 -18.14 -22.84 -3.38
CA THR A 97 -19.22 -21.89 -3.09
C THR A 97 -18.94 -21.14 -1.77
N VAL A 98 -19.63 -20.02 -1.56
CA VAL A 98 -19.54 -19.25 -0.31
C VAL A 98 -19.88 -20.15 0.90
N ALA A 99 -20.96 -20.93 0.84
CA ALA A 99 -21.35 -21.83 1.91
C ALA A 99 -20.30 -22.92 2.18
N GLU A 100 -19.67 -23.48 1.16
CA GLU A 100 -18.62 -24.47 1.30
C GLU A 100 -17.36 -23.86 1.93
N ASN A 101 -17.01 -22.62 1.58
CA ASN A 101 -15.89 -21.91 2.22
C ASN A 101 -16.12 -21.63 3.72
N LEU A 102 -17.33 -21.18 4.08
CA LEU A 102 -17.68 -20.87 5.48
C LEU A 102 -17.63 -22.12 6.37
N PHE A 103 -18.02 -23.28 5.86
CA PHE A 103 -18.08 -24.53 6.62
C PHE A 103 -17.01 -25.54 6.25
N LEU A 104 -15.95 -25.12 5.59
CA LEU A 104 -14.84 -26.01 5.21
C LEU A 104 -14.25 -26.72 6.43
N GLY A 105 -14.24 -28.07 6.39
CA GLY A 105 -13.76 -28.93 7.48
C GLY A 105 -14.76 -29.17 8.62
N ARG A 106 -15.93 -28.47 8.64
CA ARG A 106 -16.96 -28.54 9.68
C ARG A 106 -18.39 -28.57 9.10
N GLN A 107 -18.54 -29.11 7.90
CA GLN A 107 -19.84 -29.19 7.23
C GLN A 107 -20.88 -29.89 8.10
N PRO A 108 -22.09 -29.34 8.25
CA PRO A 108 -23.17 -30.02 8.98
C PRO A 108 -23.46 -31.36 8.31
N ARG A 109 -23.65 -32.41 9.14
CA ARG A 109 -23.85 -33.77 8.66
C ARG A 109 -25.21 -34.32 9.16
N ARG A 110 -25.87 -35.04 8.25
CA ARG A 110 -27.08 -35.80 8.57
C ARG A 110 -26.91 -37.22 8.07
N PHE A 111 -27.07 -38.21 8.93
CA PHE A 111 -26.84 -39.63 8.61
C PHE A 111 -25.46 -39.93 8.00
N GLY A 112 -24.41 -39.20 8.45
CA GLY A 112 -23.04 -39.37 7.94
C GLY A 112 -22.72 -38.63 6.65
N LEU A 113 -23.71 -38.09 5.94
CA LEU A 113 -23.53 -37.29 4.72
C LEU A 113 -23.60 -35.78 5.01
N VAL A 114 -22.99 -34.95 4.16
CA VAL A 114 -23.05 -33.50 4.28
C VAL A 114 -24.48 -33.00 4.01
N ASP A 115 -25.07 -32.30 4.98
CA ASP A 115 -26.37 -31.66 4.83
C ASP A 115 -26.22 -30.29 4.16
N LYS A 116 -26.25 -30.29 2.82
CA LYS A 116 -26.12 -29.06 2.03
C LYS A 116 -27.23 -28.03 2.29
N ARG A 117 -28.46 -28.51 2.64
CA ARG A 117 -29.59 -27.61 2.92
C ARG A 117 -29.37 -26.85 4.23
N GLU A 118 -28.95 -27.55 5.26
CA GLU A 118 -28.62 -26.95 6.54
C GLU A 118 -27.41 -26.03 6.44
N MET A 119 -26.37 -26.43 5.72
CA MET A 119 -25.18 -25.62 5.47
C MET A 119 -25.53 -24.26 4.81
N ARG A 120 -26.36 -24.27 3.78
CA ARG A 120 -26.85 -23.05 3.11
C ARG A 120 -27.65 -22.15 4.05
N ARG A 121 -28.54 -22.75 4.85
CA ARG A 121 -29.36 -22.02 5.82
C ARG A 121 -28.48 -21.29 6.84
N GLN A 122 -27.51 -22.01 7.41
CA GLN A 122 -26.56 -21.44 8.37
C GLN A 122 -25.67 -20.38 7.72
N ALA A 123 -25.19 -20.59 6.49
CA ALA A 123 -24.39 -19.63 5.76
C ALA A 123 -25.12 -18.30 5.53
N ARG A 124 -26.40 -18.36 5.12
CA ARG A 124 -27.23 -17.16 4.94
C ARG A 124 -27.41 -16.42 6.26
N SER A 125 -27.82 -17.12 7.30
CA SER A 125 -28.03 -16.53 8.62
C SER A 125 -26.75 -15.87 9.17
N LEU A 126 -25.61 -16.51 8.96
CA LEU A 126 -24.32 -15.97 9.37
C LEU A 126 -24.01 -14.66 8.61
N LEU A 127 -24.11 -14.64 7.29
CA LEU A 127 -23.77 -13.47 6.47
C LEU A 127 -24.77 -12.32 6.62
N GLU A 128 -26.06 -12.61 6.82
CA GLU A 128 -27.07 -11.62 7.18
C GLU A 128 -26.69 -10.91 8.49
N GLY A 129 -26.11 -11.63 9.44
CA GLY A 129 -25.51 -11.08 10.66
C GLY A 129 -24.42 -10.04 10.39
N TYR A 130 -23.74 -10.08 9.27
CA TYR A 130 -22.72 -9.11 8.82
C TYR A 130 -23.26 -8.07 7.84
N GLY A 131 -24.57 -8.09 7.55
CA GLY A 131 -25.20 -7.17 6.60
C GLY A 131 -24.97 -7.56 5.13
N LEU A 132 -24.54 -8.79 4.86
CA LEU A 132 -24.32 -9.31 3.52
C LEU A 132 -25.49 -10.21 3.07
N ALA A 133 -26.31 -9.68 2.17
CA ALA A 133 -27.36 -10.44 1.48
C ALA A 133 -26.86 -10.91 0.11
N ILE A 134 -26.08 -12.02 0.11
CA ILE A 134 -25.47 -12.58 -1.10
C ILE A 134 -25.94 -14.02 -1.36
N ASP A 135 -25.74 -14.50 -2.60
CA ASP A 135 -26.02 -15.90 -2.94
C ASP A 135 -24.92 -16.82 -2.40
N VAL A 136 -25.24 -17.61 -1.37
CA VAL A 136 -24.29 -18.53 -0.74
C VAL A 136 -23.96 -19.75 -1.61
N ASP A 137 -24.72 -20.00 -2.68
CA ASP A 137 -24.48 -21.09 -3.64
C ASP A 137 -23.59 -20.66 -4.81
N ALA A 138 -23.34 -19.34 -4.97
CA ALA A 138 -22.42 -18.84 -5.98
C ALA A 138 -20.96 -19.17 -5.63
N LEU A 139 -20.12 -19.32 -6.65
CA LEU A 139 -18.67 -19.51 -6.47
C LEU A 139 -18.05 -18.28 -5.83
N LEU A 140 -17.09 -18.47 -4.95
CA LEU A 140 -16.41 -17.39 -4.29
C LEU A 140 -15.69 -16.45 -5.28
N SER A 141 -15.14 -17.00 -6.37
CA SER A 141 -14.48 -16.24 -7.44
C SER A 141 -15.38 -15.19 -8.12
N SER A 142 -16.69 -15.30 -8.01
CA SER A 142 -17.63 -14.32 -8.59
C SER A 142 -17.83 -13.05 -7.76
N TYR A 143 -17.25 -12.99 -6.55
CA TYR A 143 -17.38 -11.86 -5.64
C TYR A 143 -16.13 -10.98 -5.62
N SER A 144 -16.32 -9.69 -5.31
CA SER A 144 -15.23 -8.73 -5.15
C SER A 144 -14.28 -9.12 -3.99
N VAL A 145 -13.09 -8.54 -3.98
CA VAL A 145 -12.09 -8.79 -2.94
C VAL A 145 -12.64 -8.42 -1.57
N ALA A 146 -13.38 -7.32 -1.45
CA ALA A 146 -14.01 -6.89 -0.20
C ALA A 146 -15.01 -7.89 0.34
N ILE A 147 -15.88 -8.41 -0.50
CA ILE A 147 -16.87 -9.44 -0.09
C ILE A 147 -16.14 -10.72 0.35
N ARG A 148 -15.11 -11.15 -0.37
CA ARG A 148 -14.27 -12.29 0.01
C ARG A 148 -13.61 -12.06 1.36
N GLN A 149 -13.12 -10.85 1.63
CA GLN A 149 -12.54 -10.46 2.91
C GLN A 149 -13.55 -10.56 4.05
N ILE A 150 -14.78 -10.04 3.84
CA ILE A 150 -15.85 -10.15 4.85
C ILE A 150 -16.25 -11.61 5.11
N ILE A 151 -16.28 -12.45 4.08
CA ILE A 151 -16.53 -13.90 4.23
C ILE A 151 -15.43 -14.57 5.07
N ALA A 152 -14.16 -14.19 4.86
CA ALA A 152 -13.05 -14.69 5.67
C ALA A 152 -13.16 -14.25 7.14
N ILE A 153 -13.51 -12.99 7.38
CA ILE A 153 -13.78 -12.45 8.71
C ILE A 153 -14.93 -13.21 9.38
N ALA A 154 -16.06 -13.37 8.67
CA ALA A 154 -17.22 -14.10 9.19
C ALA A 154 -16.87 -15.54 9.58
N ARG A 155 -16.09 -16.24 8.74
CA ARG A 155 -15.60 -17.59 9.03
C ARG A 155 -14.69 -17.61 10.25
N ALA A 156 -13.74 -16.67 10.36
CA ALA A 156 -12.81 -16.62 11.48
C ALA A 156 -13.53 -16.34 12.81
N VAL A 157 -14.48 -15.40 12.82
CA VAL A 157 -15.25 -15.05 14.01
C VAL A 157 -16.19 -16.19 14.44
N ASP A 158 -16.85 -16.86 13.48
CA ASP A 158 -17.71 -18.01 13.77
C ASP A 158 -16.92 -19.21 14.37
N LEU A 159 -15.62 -19.28 14.11
CA LEU A 159 -14.73 -20.29 14.68
C LEU A 159 -14.18 -19.93 16.06
N SER A 160 -14.00 -18.64 16.38
CA SER A 160 -13.24 -18.21 17.56
C SER A 160 -14.03 -17.37 18.55
N GLY A 161 -14.68 -16.32 18.10
CA GLY A 161 -15.68 -15.58 18.90
C GLY A 161 -15.18 -14.59 19.96
N LYS A 162 -13.88 -14.46 20.27
CA LYS A 162 -13.35 -13.53 21.29
C LYS A 162 -12.39 -12.49 20.74
N VAL A 163 -11.35 -12.93 20.05
CA VAL A 163 -10.30 -12.10 19.46
C VAL A 163 -10.18 -12.38 17.97
N LEU A 164 -10.18 -11.33 17.17
CA LEU A 164 -9.95 -11.39 15.72
C LEU A 164 -8.66 -10.67 15.38
N VAL A 165 -7.74 -11.36 14.71
CA VAL A 165 -6.50 -10.77 14.19
C VAL A 165 -6.60 -10.63 12.68
N LEU A 166 -6.32 -9.45 12.17
CA LEU A 166 -6.35 -9.10 10.76
C LEU A 166 -4.98 -8.59 10.32
N ASP A 167 -4.37 -9.28 9.35
CA ASP A 167 -3.09 -8.88 8.79
C ASP A 167 -3.32 -8.24 7.41
N GLU A 168 -3.15 -6.92 7.33
CA GLU A 168 -3.36 -6.07 6.15
C GLU A 168 -4.72 -6.29 5.43
N PRO A 169 -5.86 -6.20 6.14
CA PRO A 169 -7.16 -6.61 5.60
C PRO A 169 -7.66 -5.76 4.43
N THR A 170 -7.03 -4.64 4.14
CA THR A 170 -7.50 -3.62 3.19
C THR A 170 -6.48 -3.27 2.10
N ALA A 171 -5.36 -4.00 2.01
CA ALA A 171 -4.23 -3.65 1.12
C ALA A 171 -4.58 -3.63 -0.38
N SER A 172 -5.64 -4.32 -0.80
CA SER A 172 -6.07 -4.41 -2.20
C SER A 172 -7.50 -3.91 -2.43
N LEU A 173 -8.00 -3.06 -1.52
CA LEU A 173 -9.36 -2.54 -1.55
C LEU A 173 -9.38 -1.06 -1.93
N ASP A 174 -10.41 -0.67 -2.67
CA ASP A 174 -10.70 0.75 -2.90
C ASP A 174 -11.34 1.41 -1.67
N ALA A 175 -11.51 2.74 -1.68
CA ALA A 175 -12.02 3.50 -0.53
C ALA A 175 -13.44 3.07 -0.11
N HIS A 176 -14.30 2.71 -1.06
CA HIS A 176 -15.66 2.24 -0.77
C HIS A 176 -15.63 0.83 -0.17
N GLU A 177 -14.81 -0.04 -0.70
CA GLU A 177 -14.60 -1.41 -0.21
C GLU A 177 -13.99 -1.43 1.20
N VAL A 178 -13.05 -0.52 1.48
CA VAL A 178 -12.47 -0.33 2.84
C VAL A 178 -13.58 0.00 3.84
N GLU A 179 -14.47 0.95 3.50
CA GLU A 179 -15.54 1.34 4.41
C GLU A 179 -16.55 0.20 4.65
N MET A 180 -16.81 -0.65 3.66
CA MET A 180 -17.62 -1.86 3.85
C MET A 180 -17.00 -2.81 4.89
N VAL A 181 -15.69 -3.06 4.81
CA VAL A 181 -14.97 -3.89 5.79
C VAL A 181 -15.00 -3.22 7.17
N PHE A 182 -14.76 -1.91 7.24
CA PHE A 182 -14.76 -1.15 8.49
C PHE A 182 -16.12 -1.14 9.18
N ALA A 183 -17.21 -1.06 8.43
CA ALA A 183 -18.57 -1.17 8.99
C ALA A 183 -18.78 -2.53 9.69
N VAL A 184 -18.27 -3.61 9.09
CA VAL A 184 -18.30 -4.95 9.72
C VAL A 184 -17.46 -4.98 10.99
N LEU A 185 -16.24 -4.44 10.97
CA LEU A 185 -15.35 -4.43 12.13
C LEU A 185 -15.89 -3.60 13.30
N ARG A 186 -16.48 -2.42 13.04
CA ARG A 186 -17.17 -1.60 14.05
C ARG A 186 -18.31 -2.38 14.69
N ARG A 187 -19.13 -3.07 13.89
CA ARG A 187 -20.21 -3.91 14.40
C ARG A 187 -19.71 -5.04 15.31
N LEU A 188 -18.62 -5.71 14.92
CA LEU A 188 -18.01 -6.77 15.74
C LEU A 188 -17.46 -6.21 17.05
N ARG A 189 -16.78 -5.07 17.02
CA ARG A 189 -16.32 -4.35 18.20
C ARG A 189 -17.49 -4.02 19.15
N ASP A 190 -18.58 -3.49 18.62
CA ASP A 190 -19.75 -3.10 19.39
C ASP A 190 -20.47 -4.32 20.00
N GLN A 191 -20.26 -5.52 19.45
CA GLN A 191 -20.68 -6.80 20.04
C GLN A 191 -19.70 -7.32 21.11
N GLY A 192 -18.63 -6.60 21.43
CA GLY A 192 -17.65 -6.95 22.45
C GLY A 192 -16.47 -7.78 21.96
N LEU A 193 -16.30 -7.97 20.66
CA LEU A 193 -15.13 -8.66 20.10
C LEU A 193 -13.90 -7.75 20.21
N GLY A 194 -12.75 -8.30 20.63
CA GLY A 194 -11.46 -7.63 20.52
C GLY A 194 -10.87 -7.84 19.13
N VAL A 195 -10.45 -6.76 18.46
CA VAL A 195 -9.89 -6.82 17.11
C VAL A 195 -8.48 -6.28 17.09
N ILE A 196 -7.53 -7.05 16.58
CA ILE A 196 -6.16 -6.61 16.32
C ILE A 196 -6.01 -6.40 14.82
N ILE A 197 -5.62 -5.19 14.39
CA ILE A 197 -5.37 -4.88 12.99
C ILE A 197 -3.89 -4.58 12.80
N ILE A 198 -3.24 -5.27 11.88
CA ILE A 198 -1.93 -4.89 11.36
C ILE A 198 -2.16 -4.17 10.03
N THR A 199 -1.69 -2.95 9.92
CA THR A 199 -1.74 -2.16 8.69
C THR A 199 -0.61 -1.15 8.67
N HIS A 200 -0.23 -0.69 7.49
CA HIS A 200 0.69 0.42 7.30
C HIS A 200 -0.02 1.70 6.81
N PHE A 201 -1.33 1.64 6.54
CA PHE A 201 -2.13 2.77 6.10
C PHE A 201 -2.58 3.64 7.28
N LEU A 202 -1.83 4.69 7.59
CA LEU A 202 -2.11 5.54 8.75
C LEU A 202 -3.51 6.17 8.72
N ASN A 203 -4.00 6.59 7.54
CA ASN A 203 -5.37 7.13 7.40
C ASN A 203 -6.41 6.12 7.90
N GLN A 204 -6.22 4.85 7.60
CA GLN A 204 -7.12 3.78 8.03
C GLN A 204 -7.03 3.54 9.54
N VAL A 205 -5.83 3.65 10.12
CA VAL A 205 -5.66 3.54 11.58
C VAL A 205 -6.51 4.59 12.29
N TYR A 206 -6.43 5.85 11.86
CA TYR A 206 -7.22 6.93 12.44
C TYR A 206 -8.72 6.82 12.19
N ALA A 207 -9.13 6.12 11.13
CA ALA A 207 -10.54 5.92 10.80
C ALA A 207 -11.22 4.82 11.64
N ILE A 208 -10.45 3.81 12.10
CA ILE A 208 -11.06 2.60 12.68
C ILE A 208 -10.52 2.22 14.07
N ALA A 209 -9.24 2.50 14.39
CA ALA A 209 -8.62 2.00 15.60
C ALA A 209 -8.92 2.87 16.82
N ASP A 210 -9.24 2.25 17.95
CA ASP A 210 -9.42 2.92 19.24
C ASP A 210 -8.08 3.16 19.93
N ARG A 211 -7.12 2.25 19.76
CA ARG A 211 -5.78 2.28 20.35
C ARG A 211 -4.72 1.85 19.32
N VAL A 212 -3.53 2.37 19.50
CA VAL A 212 -2.35 2.05 18.69
C VAL A 212 -1.23 1.57 19.58
N THR A 213 -0.59 0.45 19.21
CA THR A 213 0.69 -0.01 19.78
C THR A 213 1.75 -0.01 18.66
N VAL A 214 2.90 0.58 18.95
CA VAL A 214 4.04 0.65 18.02
C VAL A 214 5.16 -0.25 18.49
N LEU A 215 5.60 -1.16 17.61
CA LEU A 215 6.82 -1.96 17.80
C LEU A 215 7.94 -1.42 16.89
N ARG A 216 9.17 -1.47 17.38
CA ARG A 216 10.37 -1.15 16.60
C ARG A 216 11.54 -2.02 17.06
N ASN A 217 12.22 -2.68 16.11
CA ASN A 217 13.36 -3.58 16.37
C ASN A 217 13.07 -4.62 17.46
N GLY A 218 11.87 -5.22 17.43
CA GLY A 218 11.44 -6.24 18.38
C GLY A 218 11.07 -5.74 19.77
N ARG A 219 10.95 -4.44 19.99
CA ARG A 219 10.62 -3.82 21.29
C ARG A 219 9.39 -2.93 21.20
N LEU A 220 8.69 -2.78 22.32
CA LEU A 220 7.59 -1.84 22.46
C LEU A 220 8.14 -0.41 22.51
N VAL A 221 7.66 0.44 21.60
CA VAL A 221 7.93 1.91 21.64
C VAL A 221 6.89 2.60 22.51
N GLY A 222 5.62 2.23 22.39
CA GLY A 222 4.54 2.77 23.17
C GLY A 222 3.18 2.27 22.71
N SER A 223 2.18 2.44 23.61
CA SER A 223 0.77 2.15 23.32
C SER A 223 -0.06 3.33 23.79
N ARG A 224 -0.94 3.89 22.92
CA ARG A 224 -1.76 5.09 23.19
C ARG A 224 -3.15 5.00 22.56
N PRO A 225 -4.17 5.64 23.15
CA PRO A 225 -5.44 5.87 22.48
C PRO A 225 -5.22 6.66 21.17
N THR A 226 -5.86 6.25 20.08
CA THR A 226 -5.69 6.89 18.76
C THR A 226 -6.13 8.35 18.79
N ALA A 227 -7.20 8.68 19.53
CA ALA A 227 -7.72 10.04 19.66
C ALA A 227 -6.74 11.02 20.33
N GLU A 228 -5.78 10.52 21.13
CA GLU A 228 -4.79 11.31 21.86
C GLU A 228 -3.42 11.32 21.17
N LEU A 229 -3.28 10.65 20.02
CA LEU A 229 -2.01 10.48 19.35
C LEU A 229 -1.96 11.28 18.05
N PRO A 230 -1.31 12.45 18.01
CA PRO A 230 -1.11 13.21 16.77
C PRO A 230 -0.37 12.37 15.73
N ARG A 231 -0.71 12.54 14.45
CA ARG A 231 -0.16 11.76 13.35
C ARG A 231 1.38 11.82 13.28
N MET A 232 1.96 13.00 13.48
CA MET A 232 3.41 13.19 13.49
C MET A 232 4.10 12.44 14.64
N ASP A 233 3.44 12.38 15.80
CA ASP A 233 3.97 11.63 16.95
C ASP A 233 3.95 10.13 16.66
N LEU A 234 2.88 9.62 16.04
CA LEU A 234 2.79 8.22 15.61
C LEU A 234 3.91 7.88 14.61
N ILE A 235 4.10 8.71 13.59
CA ILE A 235 5.18 8.54 12.61
C ILE A 235 6.54 8.57 13.31
N SER A 236 6.77 9.50 14.24
CA SER A 236 8.01 9.58 15.03
C SER A 236 8.24 8.34 15.90
N MET A 237 7.18 7.76 16.47
CA MET A 237 7.27 6.49 17.21
C MET A 237 7.70 5.33 16.29
N MET A 238 7.19 5.30 15.06
CA MET A 238 7.49 4.24 14.08
C MET A 238 8.91 4.33 13.53
N LEU A 239 9.36 5.50 13.09
CA LEU A 239 10.65 5.73 12.44
C LEU A 239 11.78 6.13 13.40
N GLY A 240 11.46 6.67 14.58
CA GLY A 240 12.45 7.26 15.49
C GLY A 240 12.81 8.70 15.15
N ARG A 241 13.97 9.16 15.66
CA ARG A 241 14.36 10.59 15.57
C ARG A 241 14.74 11.08 14.16
N GLU A 242 14.85 10.21 13.18
CA GLU A 242 15.29 10.60 11.83
C GLU A 242 14.31 11.53 11.09
N LEU A 243 13.01 11.48 11.40
CA LEU A 243 12.01 12.33 10.74
C LEU A 243 12.02 13.80 11.18
N GLN A 244 12.54 14.14 12.35
CA GLN A 244 12.64 15.54 12.76
C GLN A 244 13.57 16.36 11.83
N HIS A 245 14.44 15.70 11.08
CA HIS A 245 15.30 16.34 10.09
C HIS A 245 14.63 16.46 8.71
N ILE A 246 13.78 15.50 8.33
CA ILE A 246 13.11 15.52 7.01
C ILE A 246 12.10 16.69 6.91
N THR A 247 11.34 16.95 7.97
CA THR A 247 10.35 18.06 7.99
C THR A 247 10.95 19.45 8.17
N ARG A 248 12.23 19.58 8.56
CA ARG A 248 12.90 20.88 8.74
C ARG A 248 13.73 21.35 7.53
N ASP A 249 14.20 20.42 6.69
CA ASP A 249 15.04 20.76 5.53
C ASP A 249 14.20 21.10 4.26
N HIS A 250 12.88 20.87 4.27
CA HIS A 250 12.02 21.14 3.11
C HIS A 250 11.82 22.61 2.76
N HIS A 251 12.16 23.54 3.65
CA HIS A 251 12.13 24.99 3.34
C HIS A 251 13.38 25.51 2.60
N ALA A 252 14.36 24.64 2.30
CA ALA A 252 15.61 25.05 1.64
C ALA A 252 15.62 24.86 0.11
N VAL A 253 14.57 24.30 -0.50
CA VAL A 253 14.55 23.92 -1.93
C VAL A 253 13.94 25.01 -2.84
N GLU A 254 13.74 26.23 -2.37
CA GLU A 254 13.19 27.33 -3.19
C GLU A 254 14.14 27.90 -4.27
N ALA A 255 15.28 27.32 -4.53
CA ALA A 255 16.33 28.09 -5.20
C ALA A 255 16.93 27.52 -6.47
N THR A 256 16.33 26.65 -7.28
CA THR A 256 16.95 26.34 -8.60
C THR A 256 16.04 25.79 -9.68
N VAL A 257 14.77 26.11 -9.70
CA VAL A 257 14.02 25.88 -10.96
C VAL A 257 14.44 26.98 -11.92
N ASP A 258 15.23 26.63 -12.94
CA ASP A 258 15.57 27.56 -14.02
C ASP A 258 14.26 28.09 -14.64
N LYS A 259 14.03 29.42 -14.53
CA LYS A 259 12.85 30.09 -15.07
C LYS A 259 12.87 30.20 -16.60
N GLY A 260 13.79 29.48 -17.26
CA GLY A 260 13.87 29.37 -18.71
C GLY A 260 12.64 28.69 -19.35
N GLU A 261 12.66 28.57 -20.67
CA GLU A 261 11.61 27.88 -21.40
C GLU A 261 11.54 26.41 -20.98
N ALA A 262 10.32 25.90 -20.69
CA ALA A 262 10.11 24.49 -20.33
C ALA A 262 10.48 23.60 -21.54
N PRO A 263 11.45 22.68 -21.42
CA PRO A 263 11.87 21.86 -22.54
C PRO A 263 10.83 20.80 -22.92
N ILE A 264 9.95 20.39 -21.99
CA ILE A 264 8.90 19.41 -22.24
C ILE A 264 7.56 20.10 -22.05
N ARG A 265 6.73 20.09 -23.10
CA ARG A 265 5.40 20.73 -23.10
C ARG A 265 4.34 19.80 -23.66
N PHE A 266 3.19 19.83 -23.03
CA PHE A 266 1.95 19.22 -23.50
C PHE A 266 0.91 20.35 -23.61
N SER A 267 0.38 20.60 -24.81
CA SER A 267 -0.56 21.70 -25.06
C SER A 267 -1.88 21.16 -25.59
N GLY A 268 -2.99 21.44 -24.90
CA GLY A 268 -4.31 20.90 -25.22
C GLY A 268 -4.33 19.36 -25.27
N TYR A 269 -3.43 18.72 -24.51
CA TYR A 269 -3.18 17.28 -24.58
C TYR A 269 -4.24 16.51 -23.84
N GLY A 270 -4.93 15.59 -24.52
CA GLY A 270 -6.06 14.88 -23.91
C GLY A 270 -6.52 13.68 -24.71
N ARG A 271 -7.51 12.97 -24.15
CA ARG A 271 -8.16 11.83 -24.79
C ARG A 271 -9.64 11.81 -24.44
N ARG A 272 -10.49 11.74 -25.43
CA ARG A 272 -11.95 11.65 -25.26
C ARG A 272 -12.30 10.40 -24.47
N GLY A 273 -13.10 10.60 -23.40
CA GLY A 273 -13.54 9.53 -22.49
C GLY A 273 -12.49 9.11 -21.44
N SER A 274 -11.27 9.67 -21.46
CA SER A 274 -10.21 9.46 -20.47
C SER A 274 -9.93 10.75 -19.69
N VAL A 275 -9.09 11.65 -20.21
CA VAL A 275 -8.76 12.95 -19.55
C VAL A 275 -9.06 14.08 -20.50
N ALA A 276 -9.75 15.12 -20.03
CA ALA A 276 -10.02 16.33 -20.80
C ALA A 276 -8.72 17.02 -21.21
N PRO A 277 -8.70 17.74 -22.35
CA PRO A 277 -7.51 18.44 -22.81
C PRO A 277 -6.95 19.38 -21.73
N PHE A 278 -5.63 19.31 -21.52
CA PHE A 278 -4.90 20.10 -20.52
C PHE A 278 -3.58 20.62 -21.08
N ASP A 279 -3.04 21.63 -20.42
CA ASP A 279 -1.69 22.14 -20.66
C ASP A 279 -0.80 21.74 -19.48
N LEU A 280 0.43 21.30 -19.79
CA LEU A 280 1.44 20.94 -18.80
C LEU A 280 2.83 21.23 -19.33
N ASP A 281 3.53 22.12 -18.65
CA ASP A 281 4.94 22.42 -18.87
C ASP A 281 5.79 21.74 -17.80
N LEU A 282 6.90 21.11 -18.17
CA LEU A 282 7.82 20.46 -17.25
C LEU A 282 9.23 21.02 -17.44
N ARG A 283 9.86 21.42 -16.33
CA ARG A 283 11.20 22.00 -16.29
C ARG A 283 12.23 21.03 -15.73
N PRO A 284 13.49 21.11 -16.12
CA PRO A 284 14.57 20.37 -15.49
C PRO A 284 14.66 20.72 -14.00
N GLY A 285 14.82 19.68 -13.16
CA GLY A 285 14.87 19.89 -11.72
C GLY A 285 13.53 20.31 -11.10
N GLU A 286 12.40 20.01 -11.75
CA GLU A 286 11.07 20.28 -11.23
C GLU A 286 10.33 18.97 -10.89
N VAL A 287 9.68 18.95 -9.74
CA VAL A 287 8.71 17.94 -9.36
C VAL A 287 7.32 18.53 -9.49
N VAL A 288 6.51 18.01 -10.41
CA VAL A 288 5.09 18.34 -10.54
C VAL A 288 4.28 17.26 -9.85
N GLY A 289 3.59 17.61 -8.76
CA GLY A 289 2.65 16.75 -8.07
C GLY A 289 1.32 16.69 -8.81
N VAL A 290 0.66 15.54 -8.80
CA VAL A 290 -0.70 15.38 -9.35
C VAL A 290 -1.60 14.82 -8.24
N ALA A 291 -2.55 15.64 -7.79
CA ALA A 291 -3.50 15.33 -6.73
C ALA A 291 -4.91 15.13 -7.29
N GLY A 292 -5.75 14.39 -6.56
CA GLY A 292 -7.16 14.19 -6.91
C GLY A 292 -7.75 12.98 -6.19
N LEU A 293 -9.05 12.81 -6.21
CA LEU A 293 -9.71 11.61 -5.68
C LEU A 293 -9.51 10.39 -6.59
N LEU A 294 -9.82 9.22 -6.07
CA LEU A 294 -9.84 7.99 -6.87
C LEU A 294 -10.82 8.18 -8.06
N GLY A 295 -10.38 7.82 -9.27
CA GLY A 295 -11.15 8.02 -10.50
C GLY A 295 -11.15 9.46 -11.05
N SER A 296 -10.40 10.38 -10.45
CA SER A 296 -10.28 11.76 -10.93
C SER A 296 -9.48 11.93 -12.23
N GLY A 297 -8.84 10.86 -12.71
CA GLY A 297 -8.04 10.90 -13.94
C GLY A 297 -6.53 10.95 -13.71
N ARG A 298 -6.03 10.69 -12.49
CA ARG A 298 -4.60 10.75 -12.14
C ARG A 298 -3.78 9.73 -12.93
N THR A 299 -4.12 8.45 -12.82
CA THR A 299 -3.44 7.34 -13.53
C THR A 299 -3.63 7.46 -15.05
N GLU A 300 -4.82 7.87 -15.49
CA GLU A 300 -5.08 8.12 -16.91
C GLU A 300 -4.22 9.27 -17.45
N THR A 301 -3.93 10.30 -16.63
CA THR A 301 -2.96 11.33 -16.99
C THR A 301 -1.55 10.75 -17.18
N ALA A 302 -1.08 9.88 -16.28
CA ALA A 302 0.20 9.19 -16.45
C ALA A 302 0.21 8.33 -17.73
N PHE A 303 -0.86 7.62 -18.00
CA PHE A 303 -1.00 6.79 -19.21
C PHE A 303 -0.94 7.61 -20.49
N LEU A 304 -1.56 8.80 -20.52
CA LEU A 304 -1.46 9.75 -21.63
C LEU A 304 -0.02 10.25 -21.83
N LEU A 305 0.63 10.70 -20.76
CA LEU A 305 1.99 11.24 -20.82
C LEU A 305 3.00 10.18 -21.27
N PHE A 306 2.79 8.91 -20.91
CA PHE A 306 3.68 7.81 -21.27
C PHE A 306 3.24 7.05 -22.53
N GLY A 307 2.07 7.38 -23.11
CA GLY A 307 1.58 6.76 -24.35
C GLY A 307 1.05 5.34 -24.17
N VAL A 308 0.69 4.90 -22.95
CA VAL A 308 -0.13 3.69 -22.70
C VAL A 308 -1.49 3.90 -23.35
N GLU A 309 -2.07 5.08 -23.15
CA GLU A 309 -3.22 5.57 -23.88
C GLU A 309 -2.76 6.71 -24.80
N PRO A 310 -2.81 6.56 -26.14
CA PRO A 310 -2.45 7.63 -27.05
C PRO A 310 -3.45 8.80 -26.96
N ALA A 311 -2.94 10.02 -26.91
CA ALA A 311 -3.78 11.21 -27.00
C ALA A 311 -4.48 11.31 -28.35
N ASP A 312 -5.71 11.82 -28.37
CA ASP A 312 -6.48 12.13 -29.57
C ASP A 312 -6.62 13.65 -29.82
N SER A 313 -6.09 14.46 -28.89
CA SER A 313 -6.05 15.92 -29.00
C SER A 313 -4.73 16.48 -28.46
N GLY A 314 -4.38 17.66 -28.92
CA GLY A 314 -3.22 18.41 -28.48
C GLY A 314 -1.88 17.94 -29.06
N ILE A 315 -0.82 18.57 -28.57
CA ILE A 315 0.55 18.40 -29.05
C ILE A 315 1.48 18.23 -27.86
N ALA A 316 2.38 17.23 -27.95
CA ALA A 316 3.53 17.11 -27.06
C ALA A 316 4.79 17.65 -27.77
N SER A 317 5.70 18.28 -27.06
CA SER A 317 6.97 18.77 -27.62
C SER A 317 8.13 18.64 -26.62
N ILE A 318 9.34 18.46 -27.15
CA ILE A 318 10.61 18.54 -26.40
C ILE A 318 11.55 19.49 -27.12
N ASP A 319 12.11 20.49 -26.40
CA ASP A 319 13.03 21.48 -26.93
C ASP A 319 12.45 22.17 -28.19
N GLY A 320 11.14 22.48 -28.18
CA GLY A 320 10.41 23.10 -29.29
C GLY A 320 10.11 22.18 -30.47
N ARG A 321 10.48 20.88 -30.39
CA ARG A 321 10.19 19.89 -31.44
C ARG A 321 8.98 19.06 -31.06
N GLU A 322 8.01 19.01 -31.96
CA GLU A 322 6.81 18.20 -31.79
C GLU A 322 7.15 16.71 -31.70
N LEU A 323 6.45 16.03 -30.79
CA LEU A 323 6.57 14.60 -30.53
C LEU A 323 5.24 13.90 -30.77
N ARG A 324 5.33 12.68 -31.28
CA ARG A 324 4.21 11.76 -31.30
C ARG A 324 4.43 10.64 -30.29
N ILE A 325 3.69 10.69 -29.19
CA ILE A 325 3.73 9.66 -28.13
C ILE A 325 2.55 8.70 -28.37
N ALA A 326 2.71 7.78 -29.33
CA ALA A 326 1.65 6.85 -29.73
C ALA A 326 1.76 5.49 -29.05
N SER A 327 2.81 5.25 -28.25
CA SER A 327 3.04 4.01 -27.53
C SER A 327 4.10 4.21 -26.43
N PRO A 328 4.16 3.32 -25.41
CA PRO A 328 5.24 3.31 -24.43
C PRO A 328 6.63 3.24 -25.05
N GLU A 329 6.81 2.48 -26.13
CA GLU A 329 8.08 2.40 -26.85
C GLU A 329 8.50 3.75 -27.45
N ALA A 330 7.55 4.54 -27.95
CA ALA A 330 7.82 5.90 -28.44
C ALA A 330 8.24 6.81 -27.26
N ALA A 331 7.54 6.74 -26.12
CA ALA A 331 7.89 7.50 -24.92
C ALA A 331 9.31 7.16 -24.43
N ILE A 332 9.67 5.87 -24.37
CA ILE A 332 11.02 5.40 -23.99
C ILE A 332 12.09 5.97 -24.93
N ARG A 333 11.85 6.00 -26.24
CA ARG A 333 12.78 6.59 -27.23
C ARG A 333 12.98 8.09 -27.01
N HIS A 334 11.97 8.80 -26.55
CA HIS A 334 12.03 10.22 -26.19
C HIS A 334 12.63 10.50 -24.80
N GLY A 335 13.01 9.43 -24.07
CA GLY A 335 13.61 9.55 -22.74
C GLY A 335 12.58 9.72 -21.63
N PHE A 336 11.40 9.14 -21.77
CA PHE A 336 10.39 9.11 -20.71
C PHE A 336 10.45 7.77 -19.99
N GLY A 337 10.25 7.79 -18.66
CA GLY A 337 10.11 6.62 -17.81
C GLY A 337 8.80 6.67 -17.04
N PHE A 338 8.27 5.48 -16.68
CA PHE A 338 7.00 5.37 -15.96
C PHE A 338 7.02 4.24 -14.93
N CYS A 339 6.82 4.59 -13.68
CA CYS A 339 6.59 3.64 -12.59
C CYS A 339 5.09 3.55 -12.33
N PRO A 340 4.41 2.43 -12.63
CA PRO A 340 2.96 2.30 -12.49
C PRO A 340 2.55 2.09 -11.04
N GLU A 341 1.29 2.43 -10.73
CA GLU A 341 0.64 2.22 -9.44
C GLU A 341 0.63 0.73 -9.03
N GLU A 342 0.17 -0.15 -9.93
CA GLU A 342 0.11 -1.59 -9.68
C GLU A 342 1.47 -2.26 -9.93
N ARG A 343 2.33 -2.22 -8.92
CA ARG A 343 3.70 -2.73 -8.99
C ARG A 343 3.79 -4.19 -9.41
N LYS A 344 2.93 -5.07 -8.83
CA LYS A 344 3.02 -6.52 -9.01
C LYS A 344 2.58 -7.00 -10.39
N THR A 345 1.57 -6.36 -10.97
CA THR A 345 0.98 -6.73 -12.27
C THR A 345 1.65 -5.99 -13.42
N ASP A 346 1.91 -4.69 -13.25
CA ASP A 346 2.35 -3.80 -14.33
C ASP A 346 3.80 -3.35 -14.16
N GLY A 347 4.29 -3.33 -12.91
CA GLY A 347 5.63 -2.83 -12.60
C GLY A 347 6.74 -3.86 -12.78
N ILE A 348 6.56 -5.12 -12.39
CA ILE A 348 7.59 -6.15 -12.40
C ILE A 348 7.19 -7.38 -13.21
N ILE A 349 8.19 -8.09 -13.75
CA ILE A 349 8.01 -9.47 -14.24
C ILE A 349 8.52 -10.39 -13.14
N GLY A 350 7.61 -10.92 -12.33
CA GLY A 350 7.92 -11.60 -11.06
C GLY A 350 8.90 -12.76 -11.17
N GLU A 351 8.82 -13.54 -12.26
CA GLU A 351 9.70 -14.70 -12.52
C GLU A 351 11.10 -14.29 -13.01
N PHE A 352 11.26 -13.06 -13.52
CA PHE A 352 12.55 -12.56 -13.96
C PHE A 352 13.42 -12.17 -12.75
N SER A 353 14.72 -12.29 -12.94
CA SER A 353 15.72 -11.82 -11.97
C SER A 353 15.68 -10.30 -11.82
N VAL A 354 16.30 -9.78 -10.75
CA VAL A 354 16.50 -8.34 -10.53
C VAL A 354 17.24 -7.74 -11.73
N SER A 355 18.29 -8.39 -12.23
CA SER A 355 19.08 -7.90 -13.39
C SER A 355 18.27 -7.86 -14.68
N GLU A 356 17.40 -8.81 -14.93
CA GLU A 356 16.53 -8.81 -16.10
C GLU A 356 15.45 -7.72 -16.00
N ASN A 357 14.86 -7.53 -14.81
CA ASN A 357 13.90 -6.46 -14.57
C ASN A 357 14.53 -5.07 -14.73
N ILE A 358 15.73 -4.83 -14.21
CA ILE A 358 16.43 -3.54 -14.36
C ILE A 358 16.78 -3.28 -15.83
N ALA A 359 17.27 -4.27 -16.56
CA ALA A 359 17.68 -4.08 -17.94
C ALA A 359 16.52 -3.95 -18.95
N LEU A 360 15.27 -4.19 -18.54
CA LEU A 360 14.13 -4.33 -19.45
C LEU A 360 13.86 -3.08 -20.28
N ALA A 361 13.82 -1.88 -19.66
CA ALA A 361 13.58 -0.63 -20.36
C ALA A 361 14.76 -0.24 -21.28
N LEU A 362 15.99 -0.53 -20.86
CA LEU A 362 17.18 -0.33 -21.68
C LEU A 362 17.15 -1.26 -22.90
N GLN A 363 16.74 -2.51 -22.73
CA GLN A 363 16.53 -3.46 -23.84
C GLN A 363 15.45 -2.96 -24.80
N ALA A 364 14.33 -2.48 -24.31
CA ALA A 364 13.26 -1.90 -25.13
C ALA A 364 13.75 -0.68 -25.95
N ARG A 365 14.53 0.20 -25.32
CA ARG A 365 15.12 1.38 -25.99
C ARG A 365 16.14 1.00 -27.06
N GLN A 366 16.97 -0.04 -26.81
CA GLN A 366 17.98 -0.51 -27.75
C GLN A 366 17.37 -1.32 -28.92
N GLY A 367 16.16 -1.85 -28.72
CA GLY A 367 15.45 -2.75 -29.62
C GLY A 367 15.73 -4.23 -29.31
N TRP A 368 14.72 -5.04 -29.56
CA TRP A 368 14.75 -6.48 -29.24
C TRP A 368 15.65 -7.30 -30.14
N ALA A 369 16.01 -6.78 -31.31
CA ALA A 369 16.93 -7.45 -32.24
C ALA A 369 18.40 -7.48 -31.75
N LYS A 370 18.74 -6.67 -30.74
CA LYS A 370 20.09 -6.61 -30.18
C LYS A 370 20.01 -6.88 -28.66
N PRO A 371 19.96 -8.17 -28.25
CA PRO A 371 19.81 -8.51 -26.84
C PRO A 371 21.05 -8.08 -26.03
N ILE A 372 20.82 -7.50 -24.84
CA ILE A 372 21.87 -7.16 -23.88
C ILE A 372 22.41 -8.47 -23.30
N ALA A 373 23.73 -8.64 -23.30
CA ALA A 373 24.35 -9.84 -22.77
C ALA A 373 24.11 -10.00 -21.24
N SER A 374 23.97 -11.23 -20.77
CA SER A 374 23.70 -11.51 -19.34
C SER A 374 24.76 -10.90 -18.41
N ARG A 375 26.04 -10.85 -18.84
CA ARG A 375 27.12 -10.22 -18.09
C ARG A 375 26.88 -8.71 -17.93
N GLU A 376 26.43 -8.04 -18.98
CA GLU A 376 26.15 -6.61 -18.99
C GLU A 376 24.92 -6.28 -18.13
N LYS A 377 23.86 -7.10 -18.21
CA LYS A 377 22.68 -6.98 -17.35
C LYS A 377 23.06 -7.07 -15.87
N ARG A 378 23.91 -8.05 -15.50
CA ARG A 378 24.38 -8.20 -14.12
C ARG A 378 25.24 -7.03 -13.66
N ALA A 379 26.16 -6.55 -14.50
CA ALA A 379 27.01 -5.41 -14.16
C ALA A 379 26.18 -4.14 -13.91
N LEU A 380 25.21 -3.84 -14.81
CA LEU A 380 24.24 -2.75 -14.66
C LEU A 380 23.43 -2.88 -13.35
N ALA A 381 22.92 -4.09 -13.10
CA ALA A 381 22.14 -4.34 -11.88
C ALA A 381 22.98 -4.18 -10.61
N GLN A 382 24.23 -4.62 -10.58
CA GLN A 382 25.13 -4.45 -9.44
C GLN A 382 25.39 -2.96 -9.11
N GLU A 383 25.52 -2.12 -10.13
CA GLU A 383 25.64 -0.66 -9.95
C GLU A 383 24.40 -0.09 -9.27
N PHE A 384 23.19 -0.40 -9.78
CA PHE A 384 21.94 0.10 -9.20
C PHE A 384 21.60 -0.54 -7.86
N ILE A 385 21.91 -1.81 -7.63
CA ILE A 385 21.75 -2.48 -6.34
C ILE A 385 22.55 -1.71 -5.27
N LYS A 386 23.79 -1.31 -5.60
CA LYS A 386 24.64 -0.56 -4.69
C LYS A 386 24.17 0.89 -4.51
N SER A 387 23.82 1.60 -5.58
CA SER A 387 23.46 3.03 -5.53
C SER A 387 22.10 3.28 -4.88
N LEU A 388 21.15 2.32 -4.98
CA LEU A 388 19.81 2.40 -4.42
C LEU A 388 19.62 1.54 -3.16
N ASP A 389 20.67 0.87 -2.68
CA ASP A 389 20.63 -0.04 -1.53
C ASP A 389 19.49 -1.07 -1.66
N ILE A 390 19.47 -1.82 -2.78
CA ILE A 390 18.48 -2.90 -2.98
C ILE A 390 18.94 -4.13 -2.19
N ARG A 391 18.06 -4.67 -1.36
CA ARG A 391 18.36 -5.80 -0.47
C ARG A 391 17.42 -7.00 -0.69
N PRO A 392 17.98 -8.25 -0.71
CA PRO A 392 19.40 -8.60 -0.68
C PRO A 392 20.12 -8.24 -1.99
N PRO A 393 21.46 -7.98 -1.95
CA PRO A 393 22.23 -7.53 -3.11
C PRO A 393 22.57 -8.68 -4.08
N ASP A 394 21.55 -9.36 -4.58
CA ASP A 394 21.64 -10.50 -5.49
C ASP A 394 20.95 -10.18 -6.82
N PRO A 395 21.74 -9.92 -7.91
CA PRO A 395 21.18 -9.58 -9.21
C PRO A 395 20.45 -10.75 -9.92
N ASP A 396 20.72 -12.00 -9.52
CA ASP A 396 20.15 -13.20 -10.13
C ASP A 396 18.88 -13.68 -9.40
N ARG A 397 18.54 -13.09 -8.26
CA ARG A 397 17.35 -13.44 -7.49
C ARG A 397 16.07 -13.05 -8.24
N PRO A 398 15.05 -13.93 -8.34
CA PRO A 398 13.74 -13.55 -8.89
C PRO A 398 13.12 -12.40 -8.08
N ILE A 399 12.66 -11.34 -8.78
CA ILE A 399 12.25 -10.08 -8.16
C ILE A 399 11.03 -10.23 -7.24
N LYS A 400 10.18 -11.23 -7.47
CA LYS A 400 9.03 -11.55 -6.62
C LYS A 400 9.38 -11.86 -5.16
N PHE A 401 10.63 -12.26 -4.87
CA PHE A 401 11.10 -12.56 -3.52
C PHE A 401 11.71 -11.35 -2.79
N LEU A 402 11.71 -10.17 -3.41
CA LEU A 402 12.08 -8.93 -2.73
C LEU A 402 10.89 -8.36 -1.95
N SER A 403 11.19 -7.57 -0.91
CA SER A 403 10.18 -6.75 -0.24
C SER A 403 9.63 -5.66 -1.19
N GLY A 404 8.44 -5.13 -0.88
CA GLY A 404 7.79 -4.10 -1.70
C GLY A 404 8.69 -2.89 -1.99
N GLY A 405 9.37 -2.36 -0.98
CA GLY A 405 10.30 -1.25 -1.14
C GLY A 405 11.48 -1.59 -2.06
N ASN A 406 12.05 -2.80 -1.96
CA ASN A 406 13.13 -3.23 -2.84
C ASN A 406 12.66 -3.51 -4.28
N GLN A 407 11.42 -3.98 -4.47
CA GLN A 407 10.81 -4.07 -5.80
C GLN A 407 10.65 -2.68 -6.42
N GLN A 408 10.18 -1.69 -5.65
CA GLN A 408 10.04 -0.30 -6.10
C GLN A 408 11.38 0.30 -6.51
N LYS A 409 12.43 0.11 -5.70
CA LYS A 409 13.80 0.53 -6.05
C LYS A 409 14.30 -0.13 -7.34
N ALA A 410 13.96 -1.40 -7.59
CA ALA A 410 14.34 -2.08 -8.83
C ALA A 410 13.58 -1.55 -10.06
N ILE A 411 12.30 -1.14 -9.91
CA ILE A 411 11.55 -0.46 -10.97
C ILE A 411 12.17 0.92 -11.26
N LEU A 412 12.51 1.67 -10.23
CA LEU A 412 13.22 2.94 -10.40
C LEU A 412 14.57 2.74 -11.11
N ALA A 413 15.37 1.75 -10.69
CA ALA A 413 16.62 1.38 -11.34
C ALA A 413 16.44 1.08 -12.84
N ARG A 414 15.37 0.38 -13.22
CA ARG A 414 15.02 0.10 -14.63
C ARG A 414 14.95 1.37 -15.46
N TRP A 415 14.28 2.39 -14.94
CA TRP A 415 14.11 3.64 -15.67
C TRP A 415 15.37 4.50 -15.61
N LEU A 416 16.03 4.59 -14.46
CA LEU A 416 17.29 5.33 -14.32
C LEU A 416 18.38 4.79 -15.25
N ALA A 417 18.40 3.48 -15.52
CA ALA A 417 19.29 2.84 -16.50
C ALA A 417 19.12 3.39 -17.93
N THR A 418 17.99 4.01 -18.23
CA THR A 418 17.75 4.66 -19.54
C THR A 418 18.15 6.12 -19.56
N HIS A 419 18.62 6.71 -18.46
CA HIS A 419 18.88 8.15 -18.32
C HIS A 419 17.68 8.99 -18.80
N PRO A 420 16.51 8.88 -18.15
CA PRO A 420 15.30 9.55 -18.63
C PRO A 420 15.38 11.06 -18.42
N ARG A 421 14.72 11.81 -19.32
CA ARG A 421 14.50 13.26 -19.17
C ARG A 421 13.28 13.57 -18.33
N LEU A 422 12.27 12.68 -18.39
CA LEU A 422 11.04 12.72 -17.61
C LEU A 422 10.82 11.37 -16.94
N LEU A 423 10.58 11.38 -15.64
CA LEU A 423 10.16 10.20 -14.90
C LEU A 423 8.80 10.43 -14.25
N ILE A 424 7.83 9.61 -14.61
CA ILE A 424 6.47 9.63 -14.09
C ILE A 424 6.37 8.53 -13.03
N LEU A 425 5.95 8.92 -11.83
CA LEU A 425 5.82 8.05 -10.67
C LEU A 425 4.35 8.04 -10.23
N ASP A 426 3.65 6.94 -10.45
CA ASP A 426 2.26 6.76 -10.04
C ASP A 426 2.20 5.96 -8.75
N GLU A 427 1.77 6.59 -7.66
CA GLU A 427 1.71 6.06 -6.30
C GLU A 427 3.02 5.35 -5.88
N PRO A 428 4.19 6.05 -5.95
CA PRO A 428 5.51 5.40 -5.82
C PRO A 428 5.76 4.74 -4.46
N THR A 429 5.00 5.10 -3.45
CA THR A 429 5.14 4.64 -2.07
C THR A 429 4.00 3.73 -1.63
N ARG A 430 3.04 3.45 -2.51
CA ARG A 430 1.90 2.58 -2.19
C ARG A 430 2.35 1.15 -1.85
N GLY A 431 1.89 0.67 -0.69
CA GLY A 431 2.14 -0.71 -0.26
C GLY A 431 3.61 -1.04 0.04
N ILE A 432 4.39 -0.04 0.45
CA ILE A 432 5.73 -0.21 1.01
C ILE A 432 5.74 0.21 2.49
N ASP A 433 6.73 -0.25 3.23
CA ASP A 433 6.90 0.17 4.63
C ASP A 433 7.38 1.62 4.75
N ILE A 434 7.17 2.21 5.93
CA ILE A 434 7.44 3.62 6.17
C ILE A 434 8.94 3.97 6.00
N GLY A 435 9.85 3.04 6.33
CA GLY A 435 11.29 3.26 6.11
C GLY A 435 11.61 3.37 4.62
N ALA A 436 11.09 2.43 3.80
CA ALA A 436 11.22 2.48 2.35
C ALA A 436 10.52 3.70 1.74
N HIS A 437 9.36 4.13 2.30
CA HIS A 437 8.66 5.35 1.92
C HIS A 437 9.59 6.59 2.02
N ALA A 438 10.20 6.81 3.19
CA ALA A 438 11.13 7.92 3.38
C ALA A 438 12.34 7.88 2.43
N GLU A 439 12.84 6.68 2.12
CA GLU A 439 13.95 6.49 1.17
C GLU A 439 13.53 6.86 -0.27
N ILE A 440 12.30 6.52 -0.69
CA ILE A 440 11.78 6.88 -2.02
C ILE A 440 11.62 8.40 -2.14
N LEU A 441 11.07 9.08 -1.13
CA LEU A 441 10.94 10.55 -1.15
C LEU A 441 12.32 11.23 -1.24
N LYS A 442 13.31 10.81 -0.45
CA LYS A 442 14.69 11.30 -0.55
C LYS A 442 15.30 11.05 -1.94
N MET A 443 14.95 9.93 -2.57
CA MET A 443 15.41 9.62 -3.93
C MET A 443 14.79 10.56 -4.95
N ILE A 444 13.49 10.87 -4.85
CA ILE A 444 12.79 11.86 -5.70
C ILE A 444 13.50 13.22 -5.59
N GLU A 445 13.77 13.69 -4.37
CA GLU A 445 14.50 14.94 -4.14
C GLU A 445 15.89 14.95 -4.78
N ARG A 446 16.65 13.86 -4.61
CA ARG A 446 17.99 13.73 -5.22
C ARG A 446 17.93 13.76 -6.73
N LEU A 447 17.02 13.01 -7.36
CA LEU A 447 16.86 12.99 -8.82
C LEU A 447 16.46 14.35 -9.36
N CYS A 448 15.60 15.05 -8.64
CA CYS A 448 15.23 16.44 -8.94
C CYS A 448 16.45 17.36 -8.89
N ALA A 449 17.25 17.31 -7.84
CA ALA A 449 18.49 18.09 -7.68
C ALA A 449 19.54 17.79 -8.76
N GLU A 450 19.54 16.55 -9.31
CA GLU A 450 20.36 16.15 -10.46
C GLU A 450 19.83 16.68 -11.81
N GLY A 451 18.71 17.45 -11.79
CA GLY A 451 18.13 18.09 -12.98
C GLY A 451 17.08 17.27 -13.73
N MET A 452 16.59 16.18 -13.16
CA MET A 452 15.53 15.36 -13.76
C MET A 452 14.17 16.04 -13.60
N SER A 453 13.32 16.02 -14.64
CA SER A 453 11.92 16.42 -14.56
C SER A 453 11.10 15.23 -14.01
N LEU A 454 10.28 15.46 -12.98
CA LEU A 454 9.49 14.43 -12.31
C LEU A 454 8.01 14.80 -12.29
N VAL A 455 7.16 13.82 -12.57
CA VAL A 455 5.72 13.89 -12.30
C VAL A 455 5.43 12.86 -11.22
N VAL A 456 4.92 13.28 -10.07
CA VAL A 456 4.61 12.42 -8.93
C VAL A 456 3.10 12.46 -8.68
N ILE A 457 2.46 11.32 -8.87
CA ILE A 457 1.05 11.14 -8.59
C ILE A 457 0.95 10.46 -7.24
N SER A 458 0.20 11.03 -6.30
CA SER A 458 -0.04 10.40 -5.00
C SER A 458 -1.43 10.72 -4.46
N SER A 459 -2.03 9.72 -3.82
CA SER A 459 -3.23 9.88 -2.98
C SER A 459 -2.90 10.44 -1.61
N GLU A 460 -1.65 10.33 -1.17
CA GLU A 460 -1.17 10.89 0.09
C GLU A 460 -0.71 12.34 -0.11
N LEU A 461 -1.55 13.29 0.34
CA LEU A 461 -1.30 14.71 0.12
C LEU A 461 -0.01 15.19 0.78
N GLU A 462 0.37 14.57 1.89
CA GLU A 462 1.60 14.86 2.62
C GLU A 462 2.85 14.54 1.80
N GLU A 463 2.81 13.52 0.95
CA GLU A 463 3.91 13.23 0.02
C GLU A 463 4.07 14.36 -1.00
N LEU A 464 2.96 14.79 -1.60
CA LEU A 464 2.99 15.88 -2.57
C LEU A 464 3.47 17.18 -1.94
N THR A 465 2.99 17.50 -0.73
CA THR A 465 3.44 18.72 -0.02
C THR A 465 4.92 18.64 0.38
N ALA A 466 5.48 17.44 0.52
CA ALA A 466 6.88 17.26 0.87
C ALA A 466 7.83 17.45 -0.31
N VAL A 467 7.47 16.98 -1.52
CA VAL A 467 8.42 16.92 -2.66
C VAL A 467 8.05 17.79 -3.84
N ALA A 468 6.79 18.23 -3.98
CA ALA A 468 6.35 18.93 -5.17
C ALA A 468 6.69 20.45 -5.15
N HIS A 469 7.19 20.97 -6.27
CA HIS A 469 7.37 22.40 -6.51
C HIS A 469 6.07 23.07 -7.00
N ARG A 470 5.20 22.26 -7.58
CA ARG A 470 3.91 22.64 -8.14
C ARG A 470 2.97 21.46 -8.07
N VAL A 471 1.70 21.66 -7.71
CA VAL A 471 0.69 20.60 -7.64
C VAL A 471 -0.46 20.92 -8.56
N ILE A 472 -0.73 20.02 -9.50
CA ILE A 472 -1.92 20.03 -10.33
C ILE A 472 -3.01 19.21 -9.64
N VAL A 473 -4.20 19.79 -9.54
CA VAL A 473 -5.34 19.13 -8.92
C VAL A 473 -6.33 18.68 -10.00
N LEU A 474 -6.71 17.41 -9.93
CA LEU A 474 -7.67 16.78 -10.83
C LEU A 474 -9.00 16.54 -10.12
N SER A 475 -10.08 16.87 -10.81
CA SER A 475 -11.45 16.49 -10.46
C SER A 475 -12.21 16.14 -11.73
N ASP A 476 -13.00 15.05 -11.72
CA ASP A 476 -13.80 14.59 -12.86
C ASP A 476 -13.02 14.56 -14.19
N ARG A 477 -11.78 14.04 -14.14
CA ARG A 477 -10.87 13.88 -15.29
C ARG A 477 -10.48 15.20 -15.96
N ARG A 478 -10.46 16.30 -15.19
CA ARG A 478 -10.06 17.65 -15.61
C ARG A 478 -9.02 18.23 -14.66
N HIS A 479 -8.11 18.98 -15.19
CA HIS A 479 -7.24 19.85 -14.41
C HIS A 479 -8.06 21.04 -13.90
N VAL A 480 -8.30 21.13 -12.59
CA VAL A 480 -9.18 22.14 -11.98
C VAL A 480 -8.41 23.26 -11.29
N ALA A 481 -7.19 22.99 -10.82
CA ALA A 481 -6.34 23.99 -10.18
C ALA A 481 -4.85 23.63 -10.31
N GLU A 482 -4.02 24.64 -10.17
CA GLU A 482 -2.57 24.54 -10.03
C GLU A 482 -2.14 25.32 -8.80
N LEU A 483 -1.41 24.68 -7.88
CA LEU A 483 -0.90 25.26 -6.64
C LEU A 483 0.63 25.33 -6.71
N THR A 484 1.20 26.46 -6.24
CA THR A 484 2.65 26.72 -6.26
C THR A 484 3.12 27.32 -4.95
N GLY A 485 4.39 27.08 -4.57
CA GLY A 485 5.01 27.68 -3.38
C GLY A 485 4.20 27.44 -2.10
N GLU A 486 3.98 28.50 -1.31
CA GLU A 486 3.26 28.41 -0.03
C GLU A 486 1.79 27.97 -0.15
N ALA A 487 1.21 28.00 -1.34
CA ALA A 487 -0.14 27.48 -1.57
C ALA A 487 -0.20 25.94 -1.56
N ILE A 488 0.91 25.23 -1.63
CA ILE A 488 0.96 23.76 -1.59
C ILE A 488 0.80 23.29 -0.15
N THR A 489 -0.46 23.17 0.28
CA THR A 489 -0.83 22.61 1.58
C THR A 489 -1.92 21.57 1.38
N ALA A 490 -1.99 20.56 2.27
CA ALA A 490 -3.02 19.53 2.21
C ALA A 490 -4.43 20.14 2.20
N ASP A 491 -4.66 21.20 2.99
CA ASP A 491 -5.94 21.92 3.06
C ASP A 491 -6.31 22.59 1.74
N ASN A 492 -5.35 23.25 1.07
CA ASN A 492 -5.63 23.92 -0.20
C ASN A 492 -5.84 22.91 -1.33
N ILE A 493 -5.08 21.80 -1.34
CA ILE A 493 -5.30 20.70 -2.28
C ILE A 493 -6.71 20.12 -2.08
N MET A 494 -7.11 19.83 -0.83
CA MET A 494 -8.46 19.33 -0.53
C MET A 494 -9.57 20.31 -0.92
N LYS A 495 -9.38 21.61 -0.67
CA LYS A 495 -10.33 22.65 -1.12
C LYS A 495 -10.46 22.67 -2.64
N ALA A 496 -9.35 22.56 -3.36
CA ALA A 496 -9.35 22.52 -4.82
C ALA A 496 -10.04 21.26 -5.37
N ILE A 497 -9.84 20.10 -4.73
CA ILE A 497 -10.53 18.84 -5.08
C ILE A 497 -12.05 18.97 -4.85
N ALA A 498 -12.46 19.63 -3.76
CA ALA A 498 -13.87 19.77 -3.37
C ALA A 498 -14.59 20.94 -4.08
N ALA A 499 -13.84 21.80 -4.78
CA ALA A 499 -14.46 22.91 -5.51
C ALA A 499 -15.38 22.38 -6.63
N PRO A 500 -16.64 22.86 -6.72
CA PRO A 500 -17.52 22.47 -7.82
C PRO A 500 -16.87 22.84 -9.14
N SER A 501 -16.81 21.90 -10.08
CA SER A 501 -16.35 22.16 -11.46
C SER A 501 -17.22 23.28 -12.04
N GLN A 502 -16.62 24.35 -12.56
CA GLN A 502 -17.30 25.55 -13.08
C GLN A 502 -18.26 25.30 -14.25
N THR A 503 -18.76 24.10 -14.44
CA THR A 503 -19.63 23.71 -15.57
C THR A 503 -21.10 23.56 -15.18
N GLU A 504 -21.52 23.88 -13.94
CA GLU A 504 -22.96 23.92 -13.56
C GLU A 504 -23.57 25.33 -13.56
N ALA A 505 -22.86 26.33 -14.07
CA ALA A 505 -23.34 27.72 -14.17
C ALA A 505 -23.26 28.24 -15.62
N ALA A 506 -23.93 27.57 -16.57
CA ALA A 506 -24.27 28.13 -17.87
C ALA A 506 -25.48 27.42 -18.47
#